data_03d4721476242ed4f680adab4bfa7214
#
_entry.id   03d4721476242ed4f680adab4bfa7214
#
_cell.length_a   1.000
_cell.length_b   1.000
_cell.length_c   1.000
_cell.angle_alpha   90.00
_cell.angle_beta   90.00
_cell.angle_gamma   90.00
#
_symmetry.space_group_name_H-M   'P 1'
#
loop_
_entity.id
_entity.type
_entity.pdbx_description
1 polymer ?
#
loop_
_entity_poly.entity_id
_entity_poly.type
_entity_poly.pdbx_seq_one_letter_code
_entity_poly.pdbx_strand_id
1 'polypeptide(L)'
;VDIYQKSFSRATKIDEKTFAAAEMFLATQDKKYLADLLPLKDQIIAKIDEAGWPLGRVMSSIDDKDFVAAINAAVEKHQVQVRERAIKESPYGVPYKPNIWGAGWNIQEFGVKQYFFHKGWPQYTTTDAYFSALNFVLGVHPGSNTQSFASGVGANSATVAYGTNRADWSYIPGGVISGTALIRPDLP
;
A
#
# COMPACT_ATOMS: atom_id res chain seq x y z
N VAL A 1 -27.03 -9.27 15.55
CA VAL A 1 -26.35 -9.56 14.27
C VAL A 1 -25.01 -8.87 14.31
N ASP A 2 -23.95 -9.64 14.17
CA ASP A 2 -22.58 -9.16 14.14
C ASP A 2 -22.42 -8.16 12.99
N ILE A 3 -22.02 -6.92 13.30
CA ILE A 3 -21.82 -5.85 12.31
C ILE A 3 -20.75 -6.24 11.28
N TYR A 4 -19.70 -6.95 11.73
CA TYR A 4 -18.66 -7.46 10.85
C TYR A 4 -19.24 -8.40 9.79
N GLN A 5 -19.99 -9.43 10.18
CA GLN A 5 -20.57 -10.40 9.24
C GLN A 5 -21.49 -9.74 8.22
N LYS A 6 -22.28 -8.78 8.65
CA LYS A 6 -23.16 -8.02 7.77
C LYS A 6 -22.38 -7.15 6.78
N SER A 7 -21.30 -6.51 7.22
CA SER A 7 -20.46 -5.68 6.38
C SER A 7 -19.59 -6.51 5.45
N PHE A 8 -18.99 -7.58 5.94
CA PHE A 8 -18.17 -8.51 5.16
C PHE A 8 -18.94 -9.16 4.01
N SER A 9 -20.17 -9.60 4.27
CA SER A 9 -21.01 -10.21 3.22
C SER A 9 -21.45 -9.21 2.14
N ARG A 10 -21.57 -7.94 2.47
CA ARG A 10 -21.97 -6.86 1.56
C ARG A 10 -20.82 -6.23 0.80
N ALA A 11 -19.59 -6.29 1.33
CA ALA A 11 -18.43 -5.75 0.66
C ALA A 11 -18.23 -6.44 -0.70
N THR A 12 -18.00 -5.64 -1.74
CA THR A 12 -17.78 -6.13 -3.11
C THR A 12 -16.30 -6.24 -3.45
N LYS A 13 -15.45 -5.51 -2.74
CA LYS A 13 -14.01 -5.47 -2.97
C LYS A 13 -13.28 -6.46 -2.08
N ILE A 14 -12.40 -7.21 -2.69
CA ILE A 14 -11.64 -8.25 -2.00
C ILE A 14 -10.59 -7.69 -1.03
N ASP A 15 -10.00 -6.55 -1.33
CA ASP A 15 -9.06 -5.85 -0.45
C ASP A 15 -9.73 -5.39 0.86
N GLU A 16 -10.95 -4.87 0.78
CA GLU A 16 -11.74 -4.51 1.97
C GLU A 16 -12.04 -5.74 2.85
N LYS A 17 -12.36 -6.88 2.24
CA LYS A 17 -12.61 -8.14 2.96
C LYS A 17 -11.36 -8.66 3.66
N THR A 18 -10.24 -8.73 2.95
CA THR A 18 -8.99 -9.22 3.54
C THR A 18 -8.50 -8.31 4.66
N PHE A 19 -8.60 -7.00 4.50
CA PHE A 19 -8.24 -6.04 5.52
C PHE A 19 -9.13 -6.18 6.76
N ALA A 20 -10.46 -6.20 6.58
CA ALA A 20 -11.40 -6.33 7.70
C ALA A 20 -11.20 -7.64 8.49
N ALA A 21 -11.02 -8.76 7.81
CA ALA A 21 -10.78 -10.04 8.46
C ALA A 21 -9.46 -10.07 9.23
N ALA A 22 -8.39 -9.54 8.65
CA ALA A 22 -7.09 -9.44 9.31
C ALA A 22 -7.16 -8.56 10.57
N GLU A 23 -7.78 -7.38 10.50
CA GLU A 23 -7.91 -6.48 11.64
C GLU A 23 -8.78 -7.08 12.75
N MET A 24 -9.90 -7.72 12.41
CA MET A 24 -10.74 -8.38 13.39
C MET A 24 -10.03 -9.53 14.09
N PHE A 25 -9.27 -10.33 13.34
CA PHE A 25 -8.45 -11.38 13.95
C PHE A 25 -7.39 -10.79 14.89
N LEU A 26 -6.66 -9.76 14.46
CA LEU A 26 -5.62 -9.13 15.29
C LEU A 26 -6.18 -8.53 16.57
N ALA A 27 -7.38 -7.96 16.51
CA ALA A 27 -8.05 -7.38 17.66
C ALA A 27 -8.64 -8.40 18.64
N THR A 28 -9.13 -9.54 18.13
CA THR A 28 -9.92 -10.50 18.94
C THR A 28 -9.24 -11.84 19.18
N GLN A 29 -8.26 -12.20 18.35
CA GLN A 29 -7.61 -13.52 18.26
C GLN A 29 -8.60 -14.67 17.93
N ASP A 30 -9.78 -14.34 17.41
CA ASP A 30 -10.78 -15.34 17.00
C ASP A 30 -10.54 -15.78 15.56
N LYS A 31 -10.14 -17.05 15.41
CA LYS A 31 -9.80 -17.67 14.11
C LYS A 31 -10.97 -17.72 13.11
N LYS A 32 -12.20 -17.50 13.55
CA LYS A 32 -13.35 -17.44 12.62
C LYS A 32 -13.16 -16.40 11.52
N TYR A 33 -12.51 -15.26 11.83
CA TYR A 33 -12.24 -14.20 10.87
C TYR A 33 -11.24 -14.63 9.79
N LEU A 34 -10.26 -15.48 10.15
CA LEU A 34 -9.35 -16.07 9.16
C LEU A 34 -10.03 -17.13 8.32
N ALA A 35 -10.95 -17.91 8.90
CA ALA A 35 -11.74 -18.91 8.16
C ALA A 35 -12.61 -18.27 7.07
N ASP A 36 -13.10 -17.04 7.28
CA ASP A 36 -13.86 -16.28 6.27
C ASP A 36 -13.05 -15.98 4.99
N LEU A 37 -11.71 -16.04 5.05
CA LEU A 37 -10.81 -15.78 3.91
C LEU A 37 -10.60 -17.02 3.03
N LEU A 38 -10.72 -18.23 3.59
CA LEU A 38 -10.40 -19.46 2.87
C LEU A 38 -11.21 -19.64 1.56
N PRO A 39 -12.53 -19.39 1.54
CA PRO A 39 -13.31 -19.49 0.30
C PRO A 39 -13.01 -18.38 -0.71
N LEU A 40 -12.28 -17.34 -0.31
CA LEU A 40 -11.92 -16.20 -1.15
C LEU A 40 -10.52 -16.34 -1.79
N LYS A 41 -9.84 -17.46 -1.59
CA LYS A 41 -8.46 -17.71 -2.03
C LYS A 41 -8.19 -17.24 -3.45
N ASP A 42 -9.00 -17.67 -4.42
CA ASP A 42 -8.77 -17.36 -5.84
C ASP A 42 -8.97 -15.86 -6.15
N GLN A 43 -9.91 -15.22 -5.48
CA GLN A 43 -10.13 -13.78 -5.62
C GLN A 43 -8.95 -12.98 -5.02
N ILE A 44 -8.42 -13.43 -3.88
CA ILE A 44 -7.25 -12.83 -3.25
C ILE A 44 -6.03 -12.97 -4.16
N ILE A 45 -5.80 -14.16 -4.74
CA ILE A 45 -4.70 -14.40 -5.68
C ILE A 45 -4.81 -13.52 -6.91
N ALA A 46 -6.00 -13.38 -7.49
CA ALA A 46 -6.26 -12.56 -8.65
C ALA A 46 -5.99 -11.06 -8.41
N LYS A 47 -6.04 -10.62 -7.15
CA LYS A 47 -5.83 -9.24 -6.70
C LYS A 47 -4.77 -9.15 -5.60
N ILE A 48 -3.71 -9.93 -5.72
CA ILE A 48 -2.70 -10.07 -4.68
C ILE A 48 -1.99 -8.75 -4.35
N ASP A 49 -1.87 -7.85 -5.31
CA ASP A 49 -1.31 -6.51 -5.16
C ASP A 49 -2.15 -5.59 -4.24
N GLU A 50 -3.47 -5.78 -4.26
CA GLU A 50 -4.42 -5.01 -3.45
C GLU A 50 -4.76 -5.72 -2.14
N ALA A 51 -5.02 -7.02 -2.22
CA ALA A 51 -5.60 -7.83 -1.14
C ALA A 51 -4.57 -8.65 -0.34
N GLY A 52 -3.34 -8.79 -0.83
CA GLY A 52 -2.34 -9.65 -0.21
C GLY A 52 -1.64 -9.04 1.01
N TRP A 53 -1.38 -7.74 1.01
CA TRP A 53 -0.57 -7.11 2.04
C TRP A 53 -1.16 -7.21 3.47
N PRO A 54 -2.49 -7.17 3.73
CA PRO A 54 -3.03 -7.36 5.06
C PRO A 54 -2.74 -8.76 5.61
N LEU A 55 -2.67 -9.76 4.71
CA LEU A 55 -2.39 -11.14 5.08
C LEU A 55 -0.98 -11.32 5.65
N GLY A 56 -0.01 -10.50 5.27
CA GLY A 56 1.34 -10.54 5.79
C GLY A 56 1.43 -10.44 7.32
N ARG A 57 0.38 -9.91 7.95
CA ARG A 57 0.28 -9.76 9.40
C ARG A 57 -0.33 -10.97 10.11
N VAL A 58 -0.98 -11.87 9.38
CA VAL A 58 -1.80 -12.95 9.95
C VAL A 58 -1.49 -14.34 9.36
N MET A 59 -0.64 -14.44 8.32
CA MET A 59 -0.34 -15.69 7.63
C MET A 59 0.12 -16.81 8.57
N SER A 60 0.92 -16.49 9.58
CA SER A 60 1.39 -17.47 10.57
C SER A 60 0.29 -18.08 11.44
N SER A 61 -0.89 -17.49 11.44
CA SER A 61 -2.06 -17.93 12.21
C SER A 61 -3.09 -18.70 11.39
N ILE A 62 -2.85 -18.84 10.07
CA ILE A 62 -3.71 -19.61 9.16
C ILE A 62 -3.20 -21.06 9.10
N ASP A 63 -4.06 -21.99 9.50
CA ASP A 63 -3.70 -23.41 9.60
C ASP A 63 -3.90 -24.16 8.26
N ASP A 64 -4.64 -23.60 7.29
CA ASP A 64 -4.90 -24.22 5.99
C ASP A 64 -3.65 -24.18 5.10
N LYS A 65 -2.99 -25.33 4.95
CA LYS A 65 -1.73 -25.47 4.22
C LYS A 65 -1.87 -25.15 2.72
N ASP A 66 -2.99 -25.49 2.12
CA ASP A 66 -3.22 -25.27 0.69
C ASP A 66 -3.45 -23.78 0.42
N PHE A 67 -4.20 -23.12 1.28
CA PHE A 67 -4.35 -21.66 1.24
C PHE A 67 -2.99 -20.96 1.39
N VAL A 68 -2.23 -21.33 2.43
CA VAL A 68 -0.91 -20.74 2.71
C VAL A 68 0.05 -20.93 1.53
N ALA A 69 0.14 -22.14 0.98
CA ALA A 69 1.00 -22.43 -0.17
C ALA A 69 0.62 -21.61 -1.41
N ALA A 70 -0.67 -21.51 -1.71
CA ALA A 70 -1.17 -20.77 -2.86
C ALA A 70 -0.92 -19.25 -2.73
N ILE A 71 -1.15 -18.67 -1.54
CA ILE A 71 -0.88 -17.26 -1.29
C ILE A 71 0.63 -16.98 -1.36
N ASN A 72 1.47 -17.85 -0.79
CA ASN A 72 2.93 -17.69 -0.86
C ASN A 72 3.42 -17.64 -2.32
N ALA A 73 2.96 -18.56 -3.17
CA ALA A 73 3.32 -18.58 -4.58
C ALA A 73 2.85 -17.32 -5.34
N ALA A 74 1.65 -16.83 -5.02
CA ALA A 74 1.12 -15.61 -5.62
C ALA A 74 1.93 -14.38 -5.18
N VAL A 75 2.31 -14.28 -3.92
CA VAL A 75 3.16 -13.19 -3.40
C VAL A 75 4.54 -13.23 -4.04
N GLU A 76 5.17 -14.40 -4.12
CA GLU A 76 6.48 -14.55 -4.77
C GLU A 76 6.45 -14.02 -6.20
N LYS A 77 5.48 -14.46 -7.00
CA LYS A 77 5.28 -13.98 -8.37
C LYS A 77 5.04 -12.48 -8.44
N HIS A 78 4.20 -11.96 -7.56
CA HIS A 78 3.92 -10.52 -7.48
C HIS A 78 5.19 -9.72 -7.18
N GLN A 79 6.01 -10.16 -6.24
CA GLN A 79 7.23 -9.45 -5.86
C GLN A 79 8.31 -9.46 -6.97
N VAL A 80 8.35 -10.50 -7.81
CA VAL A 80 9.18 -10.47 -9.03
C VAL A 80 8.72 -9.33 -9.96
N GLN A 81 7.41 -9.22 -10.20
CA GLN A 81 6.85 -8.16 -11.04
C GLN A 81 7.08 -6.76 -10.45
N VAL A 82 6.98 -6.61 -9.12
CA VAL A 82 7.28 -5.34 -8.43
C VAL A 82 8.72 -4.90 -8.72
N ARG A 83 9.69 -5.80 -8.58
CA ARG A 83 11.12 -5.47 -8.85
C ARG A 83 11.36 -5.09 -10.30
N GLU A 84 10.78 -5.83 -11.25
CA GLU A 84 10.92 -5.52 -12.67
C GLU A 84 10.32 -4.15 -13.02
N ARG A 85 9.16 -3.84 -12.48
CA ARG A 85 8.48 -2.57 -12.69
C ARG A 85 9.23 -1.41 -12.02
N ALA A 86 9.77 -1.61 -10.83
CA ALA A 86 10.55 -0.60 -10.11
C ALA A 86 11.78 -0.13 -10.91
N ILE A 87 12.41 -1.05 -11.68
CA ILE A 87 13.54 -0.73 -12.55
C ILE A 87 13.09 0.00 -13.82
N LYS A 88 11.93 -0.36 -14.38
CA LYS A 88 11.48 0.08 -15.71
C LYS A 88 10.64 1.35 -15.68
N GLU A 89 9.86 1.57 -14.62
CA GLU A 89 8.81 2.58 -14.62
C GLU A 89 9.24 3.93 -14.03
N SER A 90 10.22 3.95 -13.13
CA SER A 90 10.69 5.21 -12.57
C SER A 90 12.16 5.16 -12.10
N PRO A 91 12.85 6.30 -12.07
CA PRO A 91 14.23 6.38 -11.58
C PRO A 91 14.30 6.30 -10.05
N TYR A 92 13.19 6.27 -9.36
CA TYR A 92 13.11 6.32 -7.90
C TYR A 92 13.16 4.96 -7.22
N GLY A 93 13.25 3.87 -7.99
CA GLY A 93 13.26 2.50 -7.46
C GLY A 93 11.90 2.02 -6.96
N VAL A 94 10.82 2.63 -7.46
CA VAL A 94 9.43 2.26 -7.16
C VAL A 94 8.63 2.08 -8.45
N PRO A 95 7.69 1.12 -8.52
CA PRO A 95 6.76 1.02 -9.64
C PRO A 95 5.83 2.23 -9.65
N TYR A 96 5.98 3.09 -10.64
CA TYR A 96 5.10 4.25 -10.78
C TYR A 96 5.03 4.72 -12.23
N LYS A 97 3.80 4.83 -12.73
CA LYS A 97 3.53 5.49 -14.00
C LYS A 97 2.76 6.78 -13.72
N PRO A 98 3.21 7.93 -14.25
CA PRO A 98 2.51 9.18 -14.10
C PRO A 98 1.05 9.09 -14.55
N ASN A 99 0.16 9.69 -13.76
CA ASN A 99 -1.27 9.77 -14.04
C ASN A 99 -1.84 11.11 -13.51
N ILE A 100 -3.14 11.30 -13.59
CA ILE A 100 -3.82 12.51 -13.12
C ILE A 100 -3.78 12.69 -11.60
N TRP A 101 -3.49 11.63 -10.84
CA TRP A 101 -3.32 11.68 -9.39
C TRP A 101 -1.85 11.78 -9.04
N GLY A 102 -1.56 12.49 -7.97
CA GLY A 102 -0.18 12.79 -7.60
C GLY A 102 0.63 11.59 -7.15
N ALA A 103 1.91 11.64 -7.46
CA ALA A 103 2.89 10.59 -7.15
C ALA A 103 3.03 10.35 -5.64
N GLY A 104 2.90 11.38 -4.80
CA GLY A 104 3.11 11.30 -3.36
C GLY A 104 2.21 10.25 -2.70
N TRP A 105 0.93 10.28 -2.97
CA TRP A 105 -0.03 9.33 -2.39
C TRP A 105 0.17 7.90 -2.92
N ASN A 106 0.33 7.77 -4.23
CA ASN A 106 0.50 6.44 -4.85
C ASN A 106 1.77 5.74 -4.38
N ILE A 107 2.87 6.48 -4.26
CA ILE A 107 4.14 5.93 -3.80
C ILE A 107 4.12 5.66 -2.29
N GLN A 108 3.47 6.52 -1.50
CA GLN A 108 3.25 6.26 -0.08
C GLN A 108 2.44 4.98 0.15
N GLU A 109 1.33 4.81 -0.57
CA GLU A 109 0.50 3.59 -0.48
C GLU A 109 1.30 2.34 -0.87
N PHE A 110 2.08 2.42 -1.95
CA PHE A 110 2.99 1.35 -2.36
C PHE A 110 3.97 1.01 -1.21
N GLY A 111 4.60 2.01 -0.60
CA GLY A 111 5.54 1.82 0.51
C GLY A 111 4.91 1.10 1.70
N VAL A 112 3.71 1.50 2.10
CA VAL A 112 2.95 0.84 3.19
C VAL A 112 2.66 -0.62 2.85
N LYS A 113 2.16 -0.89 1.64
CA LYS A 113 1.90 -2.27 1.18
C LYS A 113 3.18 -3.12 1.19
N GLN A 114 4.30 -2.59 0.68
CA GLN A 114 5.58 -3.32 0.66
C GLN A 114 6.14 -3.58 2.05
N TYR A 115 5.96 -2.67 2.99
CA TYR A 115 6.33 -2.92 4.39
C TYR A 115 5.60 -4.14 4.95
N PHE A 116 4.29 -4.26 4.74
CA PHE A 116 3.53 -5.42 5.23
C PHE A 116 3.78 -6.70 4.44
N PHE A 117 4.04 -6.62 3.14
CA PHE A 117 4.55 -7.76 2.38
C PHE A 117 5.89 -8.25 2.94
N HIS A 118 6.80 -7.33 3.29
CA HIS A 118 8.08 -7.71 3.88
C HIS A 118 7.91 -8.35 5.27
N LYS A 119 6.97 -7.87 6.07
CA LYS A 119 6.66 -8.49 7.38
C LYS A 119 6.15 -9.92 7.25
N GLY A 120 5.32 -10.21 6.25
CA GLY A 120 4.77 -11.55 6.04
C GLY A 120 5.69 -12.49 5.26
N TRP A 121 6.48 -11.95 4.34
CA TRP A 121 7.30 -12.72 3.40
C TRP A 121 8.68 -12.10 3.18
N PRO A 122 9.52 -12.06 4.21
CA PRO A 122 10.86 -11.46 4.09
C PRO A 122 11.75 -12.17 3.07
N GLN A 123 11.48 -13.46 2.79
CA GLN A 123 12.22 -14.25 1.80
C GLN A 123 11.95 -13.84 0.34
N TYR A 124 10.82 -13.20 0.04
CA TYR A 124 10.45 -12.78 -1.33
C TYR A 124 10.63 -11.29 -1.58
N THR A 125 10.90 -10.51 -0.54
CA THR A 125 10.91 -9.05 -0.56
C THR A 125 12.24 -8.50 -0.08
N THR A 126 12.49 -7.22 -0.40
CA THR A 126 13.63 -6.47 0.14
C THR A 126 13.14 -5.24 0.89
N THR A 127 13.95 -4.71 1.80
CA THR A 127 13.67 -3.46 2.48
C THR A 127 13.73 -2.26 1.54
N ASP A 128 14.46 -2.36 0.44
CA ASP A 128 14.67 -1.28 -0.52
C ASP A 128 13.37 -0.75 -1.10
N ALA A 129 12.38 -1.63 -1.34
CA ALA A 129 11.11 -1.25 -1.94
C ALA A 129 10.37 -0.19 -1.11
N TYR A 130 10.23 -0.40 0.20
CA TYR A 130 9.53 0.57 1.04
C TYR A 130 10.43 1.73 1.49
N PHE A 131 11.74 1.54 1.60
CA PHE A 131 12.65 2.66 1.84
C PHE A 131 12.75 3.59 0.64
N SER A 132 12.77 3.09 -0.59
CA SER A 132 12.72 3.93 -1.79
C SER A 132 11.43 4.75 -1.84
N ALA A 133 10.30 4.16 -1.46
CA ALA A 133 9.03 4.88 -1.36
C ALA A 133 9.06 5.97 -0.27
N LEU A 134 9.60 5.66 0.90
CA LEU A 134 9.78 6.63 1.98
C LEU A 134 10.71 7.78 1.55
N ASN A 135 11.85 7.44 0.98
CA ASN A 135 12.83 8.41 0.48
C ASN A 135 12.21 9.36 -0.56
N PHE A 136 11.42 8.80 -1.49
CA PHE A 136 10.70 9.63 -2.47
C PHE A 136 9.78 10.64 -1.77
N VAL A 137 8.97 10.20 -0.82
CA VAL A 137 8.03 11.08 -0.08
C VAL A 137 8.78 12.16 0.69
N LEU A 138 9.97 11.87 1.21
CA LEU A 138 10.79 12.81 1.97
C LEU A 138 11.70 13.68 1.10
N GLY A 139 11.66 13.57 -0.23
CA GLY A 139 12.49 14.35 -1.15
C GLY A 139 13.93 13.84 -1.27
N VAL A 140 14.19 12.61 -0.82
CA VAL A 140 15.49 11.93 -0.95
C VAL A 140 15.43 10.99 -2.14
N HIS A 141 15.73 11.50 -3.33
CA HIS A 141 15.67 10.76 -4.59
C HIS A 141 16.62 11.36 -5.64
N PRO A 142 16.93 10.65 -6.73
CA PRO A 142 17.73 11.17 -7.83
C PRO A 142 17.11 12.42 -8.47
N GLY A 143 17.98 13.35 -8.87
CA GLY A 143 17.58 14.57 -9.55
C GLY A 143 17.74 15.84 -8.69
N SER A 144 17.49 16.98 -9.32
CA SER A 144 17.66 18.31 -8.68
C SER A 144 16.46 18.75 -7.84
N ASN A 145 15.29 18.14 -8.03
CA ASN A 145 14.11 18.46 -7.25
C ASN A 145 14.08 17.63 -5.97
N THR A 146 14.46 18.23 -4.84
CA THR A 146 14.48 17.62 -3.52
C THR A 146 13.25 17.99 -2.68
N GLN A 147 12.15 18.33 -3.32
CA GLN A 147 10.89 18.65 -2.65
C GLN A 147 10.36 17.43 -1.89
N SER A 148 10.18 17.59 -0.58
CA SER A 148 9.43 16.65 0.24
C SER A 148 7.93 16.81 0.03
N PHE A 149 7.23 15.71 -0.10
CA PHE A 149 5.76 15.68 -0.18
C PHE A 149 5.10 15.60 1.21
N ALA A 150 5.90 15.58 2.28
CA ALA A 150 5.42 15.63 3.66
C ALA A 150 5.63 17.03 4.23
N SER A 151 4.58 17.68 4.71
CA SER A 151 4.66 19.03 5.26
C SER A 151 5.49 19.07 6.55
N GLY A 152 6.44 20.01 6.63
CA GLY A 152 7.33 20.16 7.78
C GLY A 152 8.39 19.09 7.94
N VAL A 153 8.58 18.21 6.96
CA VAL A 153 9.58 17.13 6.97
C VAL A 153 10.49 17.25 5.76
N GLY A 154 11.79 17.04 5.93
CA GLY A 154 12.79 17.19 4.88
C GLY A 154 13.28 18.63 4.68
N ALA A 155 14.34 18.80 3.89
CA ALA A 155 15.01 20.10 3.69
C ALA A 155 14.13 21.11 2.94
N ASN A 156 13.37 20.65 1.95
CA ASN A 156 12.44 21.44 1.14
C ASN A 156 11.03 20.88 1.32
N SER A 157 10.46 21.07 2.52
CA SER A 157 9.15 20.51 2.81
C SER A 157 8.02 21.29 2.12
N ALA A 158 6.95 20.56 1.78
CA ALA A 158 5.68 21.19 1.46
C ALA A 158 5.17 22.01 2.66
N THR A 159 4.58 23.17 2.37
CA THR A 159 4.05 24.06 3.42
C THR A 159 2.55 23.85 3.65
N VAL A 160 1.87 23.20 2.73
CA VAL A 160 0.41 23.00 2.75
C VAL A 160 0.10 21.58 2.31
N ALA A 161 -0.74 20.86 3.06
CA ALA A 161 -1.32 19.61 2.60
C ALA A 161 -2.59 19.87 1.77
N TYR A 162 -3.01 18.86 0.98
CA TYR A 162 -4.21 18.98 0.15
C TYR A 162 -5.45 19.33 1.00
N GLY A 163 -6.20 20.32 0.53
CA GLY A 163 -7.43 20.78 1.20
C GLY A 163 -7.20 21.75 2.36
N THR A 164 -5.95 21.98 2.79
CA THR A 164 -5.64 22.88 3.90
C THR A 164 -5.35 24.31 3.45
N ASN A 165 -5.27 24.55 2.16
CA ASN A 165 -4.96 25.86 1.55
C ASN A 165 -6.10 26.88 1.62
N ARG A 166 -7.19 26.59 2.32
CA ARG A 166 -8.36 27.48 2.45
C ARG A 166 -8.37 28.29 3.73
N ALA A 167 -7.42 28.05 4.64
CA ALA A 167 -7.33 28.77 5.91
C ALA A 167 -5.88 28.82 6.39
N ASP A 168 -5.44 29.97 6.87
CA ASP A 168 -4.06 30.21 7.30
C ASP A 168 -3.59 29.33 8.46
N TRP A 169 -4.53 28.78 9.23
CA TRP A 169 -4.29 27.91 10.38
C TRP A 169 -4.38 26.43 10.04
N SER A 170 -4.43 26.07 8.78
CA SER A 170 -4.65 24.70 8.32
C SER A 170 -3.36 23.90 8.05
N TYR A 171 -2.22 24.35 8.59
CA TYR A 171 -0.98 23.60 8.51
C TYR A 171 -1.05 22.31 9.35
N ILE A 172 -0.83 21.19 8.70
CA ILE A 172 -0.81 19.86 9.34
C ILE A 172 0.61 19.29 9.20
N PRO A 173 1.40 19.24 10.28
CA PRO A 173 2.73 18.65 10.24
C PRO A 173 2.67 17.17 9.82
N GLY A 174 3.55 16.77 8.88
CA GLY A 174 3.59 15.40 8.38
C GLY A 174 2.46 15.02 7.43
N GLY A 175 1.59 15.97 7.05
CA GLY A 175 0.55 15.74 6.04
C GLY A 175 1.18 15.49 4.67
N VAL A 176 0.85 14.37 4.02
CA VAL A 176 1.37 14.02 2.70
C VAL A 176 0.48 14.61 1.62
N ILE A 177 1.09 15.45 0.78
CA ILE A 177 0.40 16.04 -0.38
C ILE A 177 0.31 15.05 -1.53
N SER A 178 -0.65 15.29 -2.44
CA SER A 178 -0.81 14.48 -3.66
C SER A 178 0.47 14.43 -4.50
N GLY A 179 1.21 15.55 -4.55
CA GLY A 179 2.48 15.64 -5.26
C GLY A 179 2.31 15.84 -6.77
N THR A 180 3.37 15.53 -7.50
CA THR A 180 3.43 15.71 -8.96
C THR A 180 2.41 14.81 -9.65
N ALA A 181 1.61 15.38 -10.56
CA ALA A 181 0.63 14.69 -11.37
C ALA A 181 0.89 14.97 -12.86
N LEU A 182 0.38 14.11 -13.71
CA LEU A 182 0.39 14.34 -15.15
C LEU A 182 -0.68 15.39 -15.49
N ILE A 183 -0.23 16.56 -15.90
CA ILE A 183 -1.11 17.61 -16.39
C ILE A 183 -1.26 17.41 -17.90
N ARG A 184 -2.49 17.24 -18.36
CA ARG A 184 -2.79 17.21 -19.79
C ARG A 184 -2.80 18.64 -20.31
N PRO A 185 -2.15 18.94 -21.45
CA PRO A 185 -2.10 20.28 -22.02
C PRO A 185 -3.48 20.83 -22.40
N ASP A 186 -4.42 19.92 -22.61
CA ASP A 186 -5.80 20.21 -23.03
C ASP A 186 -6.81 20.28 -21.86
N LEU A 187 -6.34 20.15 -20.65
CA LEU A 187 -7.18 20.48 -19.48
C LEU A 187 -7.18 21.99 -19.29
N PRO A 188 -8.35 22.62 -19.34
CA PRO A 188 -8.48 24.04 -19.12
C PRO A 188 -8.11 24.44 -17.69
#